data_faa0b35898b2993e3d65e40062f89fed
#
_entry.id   faa0b35898b2993e3d65e40062f89fed
#
_cell.length_a   1.000
_cell.length_b   1.000
_cell.length_c   1.000
_cell.angle_alpha   90.00
_cell.angle_beta   90.00
_cell.angle_gamma   90.00
#
_symmetry.space_group_name_H-M   'P 1'
#
loop_
_entity.id
_entity.type
_entity.pdbx_description
1 polymer ?
#
loop_
_entity_poly.entity_id
_entity_poly.type
_entity_poly.pdbx_seq_one_letter_code
_entity_poly.pdbx_strand_id
1 'polypeptide(L)'
;MKHLGKKEIKTLGLSSLGGTLEFYDFIIFVFFTSIIAKHFFPNTLSPIWSEINTYGIFAAGYLARPLGGIVMAHFGDKFGRKNMFMLSILLMVIPTFALALMPTFNDLVGFGVDSMGISLKNAHYLGYIAPIFLIFVRICQGVAVGGELPGAWVFVHEHAPQGQKNTYIGFLSASVVSGILLGSLVYMGIYMVFDKPVVEDWAWRVAFGLGGIFGIISVYLRRFLEETPVFQQMKQDDALVKFPLKEVFKNSRFGILISMLITWVLTACILIFILFVPNFTLMHPNFNFTPFEKTYFQILGLVGIVSSIVLTGFLADKIKPHKVCMAFSVAFAFFGFLFFKEFYSNAPSLVNTIVLYFLACFCAGIMNFCPIFMSDVFSAKIRFSGISFAYNIAYAITAGFTPQLSSWLNAKAIAAPESLQSYGLSFYIFVVALIAFIVSLLMVPIYNESNTQHEGSPTA
;
A
#
# COMPACT_ATOMS: atom_id res chain seq x y z
N MET A 1 -12.51 17.01 23.50
CA MET A 1 -12.08 17.26 22.10
C MET A 1 -11.82 18.75 21.98
N LYS A 2 -10.56 19.19 21.90
CA LYS A 2 -10.28 20.57 21.47
C LYS A 2 -10.82 20.69 20.03
N HIS A 3 -11.57 21.77 19.76
CA HIS A 3 -12.15 21.99 18.45
C HIS A 3 -11.06 21.91 17.39
N LEU A 4 -11.21 20.98 16.46
CA LEU A 4 -10.41 20.92 15.22
C LEU A 4 -10.58 22.25 14.49
N GLY A 5 -9.47 22.95 14.22
CA GLY A 5 -9.53 24.16 13.41
C GLY A 5 -9.96 23.82 11.98
N LYS A 6 -10.67 24.72 11.33
CA LYS A 6 -11.13 24.51 9.93
C LYS A 6 -9.97 24.23 8.97
N LYS A 7 -8.78 24.75 9.26
CA LYS A 7 -7.57 24.60 8.44
C LYS A 7 -7.01 23.18 8.53
N GLU A 8 -6.92 22.62 9.75
CA GLU A 8 -6.42 21.28 10.00
C GLU A 8 -7.34 20.21 9.41
N ILE A 9 -8.66 20.38 9.55
CA ILE A 9 -9.66 19.48 8.94
C ILE A 9 -9.55 19.51 7.41
N LYS A 10 -9.37 20.71 6.83
CA LYS A 10 -9.18 20.87 5.38
C LYS A 10 -7.92 20.16 4.91
N THR A 11 -6.80 20.34 5.59
CA THR A 11 -5.51 19.71 5.25
C THR A 11 -5.61 18.19 5.33
N LEU A 12 -6.19 17.65 6.42
CA LEU A 12 -6.42 16.22 6.58
C LEU A 12 -7.33 15.67 5.46
N GLY A 13 -8.46 16.31 5.19
CA GLY A 13 -9.40 15.89 4.16
C GLY A 13 -8.78 15.88 2.75
N LEU A 14 -8.04 16.94 2.39
CA LEU A 14 -7.37 17.02 1.10
C LEU A 14 -6.26 15.96 0.94
N SER A 15 -5.47 15.71 2.00
CA SER A 15 -4.42 14.69 1.99
C SER A 15 -5.02 13.29 1.94
N SER A 16 -6.09 13.03 2.69
CA SER A 16 -6.77 11.74 2.75
C SER A 16 -7.44 11.39 1.43
N LEU A 17 -8.20 12.31 0.83
CA LEU A 17 -8.79 12.10 -0.50
C LEU A 17 -7.71 11.82 -1.55
N GLY A 18 -6.63 12.62 -1.55
CA GLY A 18 -5.51 12.39 -2.43
C GLY A 18 -4.98 10.96 -2.28
N GLY A 19 -4.68 10.52 -1.05
CA GLY A 19 -4.18 9.16 -0.78
C GLY A 19 -5.10 8.05 -1.27
N THR A 20 -6.43 8.20 -1.13
CA THR A 20 -7.41 7.24 -1.67
C THR A 20 -7.31 7.13 -3.19
N LEU A 21 -7.32 8.28 -3.89
CA LEU A 21 -7.34 8.31 -5.35
C LEU A 21 -6.05 7.77 -5.96
N GLU A 22 -4.92 8.03 -5.31
CA GLU A 22 -3.61 7.56 -5.75
C GLU A 22 -3.40 6.07 -5.56
N PHE A 23 -3.83 5.56 -4.40
CA PHE A 23 -3.69 4.13 -4.14
C PHE A 23 -4.64 3.29 -5.01
N TYR A 24 -5.77 3.88 -5.42
CA TYR A 24 -6.62 3.33 -6.46
C TYR A 24 -5.83 3.10 -7.77
N ASP A 25 -5.12 4.11 -8.25
CA ASP A 25 -4.35 4.05 -9.50
C ASP A 25 -3.30 2.94 -9.49
N PHE A 26 -2.65 2.76 -8.36
CA PHE A 26 -1.64 1.72 -8.21
C PHE A 26 -2.24 0.31 -8.19
N ILE A 27 -3.36 0.13 -7.48
CA ILE A 27 -3.95 -1.20 -7.24
C ILE A 27 -4.84 -1.70 -8.39
N ILE A 28 -5.44 -0.79 -9.16
CA ILE A 28 -6.39 -1.17 -10.22
C ILE A 28 -5.74 -2.10 -11.27
N PHE A 29 -4.45 -1.97 -11.48
CA PHE A 29 -3.69 -2.86 -12.36
C PHE A 29 -3.77 -4.32 -11.91
N VAL A 30 -3.74 -4.57 -10.59
CA VAL A 30 -3.77 -5.94 -10.04
C VAL A 30 -5.09 -6.62 -10.38
N PHE A 31 -6.20 -5.88 -10.38
CA PHE A 31 -7.52 -6.43 -10.72
C PHE A 31 -7.64 -6.84 -12.18
N PHE A 32 -6.93 -6.17 -13.08
CA PHE A 32 -6.98 -6.42 -14.52
C PHE A 32 -5.74 -7.12 -15.07
N THR A 33 -4.88 -7.71 -14.22
CA THR A 33 -3.62 -8.35 -14.62
C THR A 33 -3.80 -9.39 -15.74
N SER A 34 -4.79 -10.27 -15.64
CA SER A 34 -5.04 -11.32 -16.65
C SER A 34 -5.46 -10.73 -18.02
N ILE A 35 -6.25 -9.64 -17.99
CA ILE A 35 -6.66 -8.93 -19.21
C ILE A 35 -5.47 -8.21 -19.85
N ILE A 36 -4.67 -7.52 -19.02
CA ILE A 36 -3.45 -6.86 -19.48
C ILE A 36 -2.47 -7.89 -20.09
N ALA A 37 -2.30 -9.05 -19.45
CA ALA A 37 -1.49 -10.14 -19.97
C ALA A 37 -1.91 -10.55 -21.38
N LYS A 38 -3.22 -10.65 -21.64
CA LYS A 38 -3.79 -11.03 -22.92
C LYS A 38 -3.58 -9.97 -24.02
N HIS A 39 -3.62 -8.69 -23.67
CA HIS A 39 -3.58 -7.59 -24.64
C HIS A 39 -2.19 -7.06 -24.95
N PHE A 40 -1.25 -7.13 -24.00
CA PHE A 40 0.05 -6.48 -24.13
C PHE A 40 1.18 -7.43 -24.53
N PHE A 41 0.92 -8.74 -24.57
CA PHE A 41 1.89 -9.73 -25.00
C PHE A 41 1.44 -10.44 -26.29
N PRO A 42 2.39 -10.96 -27.10
CA PRO A 42 2.05 -11.67 -28.31
C PRO A 42 1.28 -12.96 -28.04
N ASN A 43 0.28 -13.25 -28.87
CA ASN A 43 -0.54 -14.46 -28.78
C ASN A 43 0.27 -15.77 -28.99
N THR A 44 1.53 -15.66 -29.43
CA THR A 44 2.45 -16.80 -29.54
C THR A 44 2.98 -17.28 -28.19
N LEU A 45 2.90 -16.44 -27.15
CA LEU A 45 3.23 -16.86 -25.80
C LEU A 45 2.08 -17.66 -25.18
N SER A 46 2.41 -18.72 -24.44
CA SER A 46 1.37 -19.40 -23.66
C SER A 46 0.77 -18.44 -22.61
N PRO A 47 -0.51 -18.64 -22.23
CA PRO A 47 -1.16 -17.80 -21.23
C PRO A 47 -0.36 -17.68 -19.93
N ILE A 48 0.26 -18.77 -19.48
CA ILE A 48 1.09 -18.80 -18.27
C ILE A 48 2.29 -17.85 -18.39
N TRP A 49 3.01 -17.86 -19.54
CA TRP A 49 4.15 -16.97 -19.75
C TRP A 49 3.72 -15.50 -19.85
N SER A 50 2.57 -15.21 -20.45
CA SER A 50 2.03 -13.85 -20.51
C SER A 50 1.68 -13.34 -19.11
N GLU A 51 1.08 -14.16 -18.25
CA GLU A 51 0.80 -13.81 -16.87
C GLU A 51 2.08 -13.61 -16.06
N ILE A 52 3.06 -14.52 -16.17
CA ILE A 52 4.37 -14.39 -15.47
C ILE A 52 5.04 -13.06 -15.86
N ASN A 53 5.06 -12.72 -17.14
CA ASN A 53 5.63 -11.46 -17.60
C ASN A 53 4.86 -10.24 -17.06
N THR A 54 3.53 -10.32 -16.99
CA THR A 54 2.69 -9.24 -16.44
C THR A 54 2.94 -9.05 -14.93
N TYR A 55 3.07 -10.13 -14.17
CA TYR A 55 3.48 -10.06 -12.77
C TYR A 55 4.92 -9.54 -12.62
N GLY A 56 5.82 -9.89 -13.55
CA GLY A 56 7.18 -9.34 -13.59
C GLY A 56 7.18 -7.83 -13.81
N ILE A 57 6.33 -7.32 -14.70
CA ILE A 57 6.14 -5.88 -14.91
C ILE A 57 5.56 -5.20 -13.66
N PHE A 58 4.60 -5.84 -13.00
CA PHE A 58 4.08 -5.35 -11.73
C PHE A 58 5.19 -5.27 -10.67
N ALA A 59 6.03 -6.31 -10.58
CA ALA A 59 7.17 -6.35 -9.67
C ALA A 59 8.20 -5.25 -9.97
N ALA A 60 8.41 -4.89 -11.24
CA ALA A 60 9.29 -3.79 -11.62
C ALA A 60 8.86 -2.46 -10.99
N GLY A 61 7.54 -2.21 -10.87
CA GLY A 61 7.02 -1.06 -10.13
C GLY A 61 7.42 -1.08 -8.66
N TYR A 62 7.37 -2.22 -7.98
CA TYR A 62 7.83 -2.33 -6.59
C TYR A 62 9.33 -2.15 -6.44
N LEU A 63 10.13 -2.69 -7.37
CA LEU A 63 11.58 -2.53 -7.35
C LEU A 63 12.04 -1.10 -7.63
N ALA A 64 11.23 -0.30 -8.34
CA ALA A 64 11.50 1.11 -8.57
C ALA A 64 11.21 2.01 -7.36
N ARG A 65 10.40 1.56 -6.38
CA ARG A 65 10.02 2.35 -5.20
C ARG A 65 11.22 2.83 -4.36
N PRO A 66 12.22 2.00 -4.02
CA PRO A 66 13.39 2.47 -3.26
C PRO A 66 14.10 3.63 -3.94
N LEU A 67 14.26 3.56 -5.28
CA LEU A 67 14.87 4.64 -6.04
C LEU A 67 14.06 5.93 -5.94
N GLY A 68 12.75 5.84 -6.16
CA GLY A 68 11.82 6.96 -6.02
C GLY A 68 11.83 7.55 -4.61
N GLY A 69 11.76 6.70 -3.59
CA GLY A 69 11.80 7.11 -2.19
C GLY A 69 13.07 7.87 -1.83
N ILE A 70 14.23 7.39 -2.25
CA ILE A 70 15.52 8.06 -1.99
C ILE A 70 15.59 9.42 -2.69
N VAL A 71 15.25 9.48 -3.98
CA VAL A 71 15.33 10.70 -4.78
C VAL A 71 14.33 11.73 -4.27
N MET A 72 13.04 11.34 -4.14
CA MET A 72 11.98 12.28 -3.73
C MET A 72 12.20 12.79 -2.31
N ALA A 73 12.63 11.93 -1.38
CA ALA A 73 12.87 12.34 -0.01
C ALA A 73 14.09 13.27 0.12
N HIS A 74 15.18 13.00 -0.61
CA HIS A 74 16.34 13.88 -0.61
C HIS A 74 15.95 15.31 -1.06
N PHE A 75 15.21 15.42 -2.15
CA PHE A 75 14.75 16.71 -2.63
C PHE A 75 13.66 17.31 -1.74
N GLY A 76 12.80 16.49 -1.12
CA GLY A 76 11.76 16.94 -0.20
C GLY A 76 12.32 17.55 1.08
N ASP A 77 13.35 16.95 1.67
CA ASP A 77 14.01 17.50 2.85
C ASP A 77 14.86 18.75 2.52
N LYS A 78 15.22 18.96 1.25
CA LYS A 78 16.04 20.09 0.80
C LYS A 78 15.23 21.27 0.24
N PHE A 79 14.20 21.00 -0.56
CA PHE A 79 13.46 22.02 -1.32
C PHE A 79 12.01 22.20 -0.87
N GLY A 80 11.55 21.41 0.07
CA GLY A 80 10.19 21.44 0.58
C GLY A 80 9.39 20.19 0.23
N ARG A 81 8.57 19.79 1.16
CA ARG A 81 7.80 18.55 1.10
C ARG A 81 6.62 18.66 0.15
N LYS A 82 5.98 19.83 0.08
CA LYS A 82 4.85 20.11 -0.82
C LYS A 82 5.22 19.87 -2.28
N ASN A 83 6.38 20.40 -2.74
CA ASN A 83 6.77 20.32 -4.15
C ASN A 83 7.03 18.88 -4.59
N MET A 84 7.66 18.09 -3.73
CA MET A 84 7.91 16.65 -4.01
C MET A 84 6.62 15.86 -4.00
N PHE A 85 5.71 16.20 -3.10
CA PHE A 85 4.39 15.61 -3.02
C PHE A 85 3.52 15.91 -4.27
N MET A 86 3.68 17.09 -4.87
CA MET A 86 3.02 17.42 -6.15
C MET A 86 3.66 16.71 -7.34
N LEU A 87 4.99 16.56 -7.35
CA LEU A 87 5.70 15.88 -8.42
C LEU A 87 5.37 14.38 -8.46
N SER A 88 5.26 13.73 -7.29
CA SER A 88 4.92 12.30 -7.22
C SER A 88 3.58 12.01 -7.87
N ILE A 89 2.56 12.86 -7.63
CA ILE A 89 1.25 12.67 -8.25
C ILE A 89 1.33 12.77 -9.78
N LEU A 90 2.02 13.78 -10.31
CA LEU A 90 2.14 13.92 -11.76
C LEU A 90 2.80 12.70 -12.40
N LEU A 91 3.82 12.13 -11.73
CA LEU A 91 4.49 10.89 -12.16
C LEU A 91 3.58 9.66 -12.04
N MET A 92 2.47 9.73 -11.34
CA MET A 92 1.49 8.66 -11.24
C MET A 92 0.33 8.82 -12.22
N VAL A 93 -0.26 10.01 -12.28
CA VAL A 93 -1.44 10.31 -13.09
C VAL A 93 -1.17 10.18 -14.58
N ILE A 94 -0.06 10.76 -15.06
CA ILE A 94 0.25 10.76 -16.50
C ILE A 94 0.41 9.32 -17.04
N PRO A 95 1.21 8.44 -16.40
CA PRO A 95 1.31 7.05 -16.82
C PRO A 95 0.00 6.26 -16.72
N THR A 96 -0.80 6.48 -15.66
CA THR A 96 -2.09 5.78 -15.51
C THR A 96 -3.06 6.17 -16.62
N PHE A 97 -3.17 7.45 -16.93
CA PHE A 97 -4.01 7.91 -18.03
C PHE A 97 -3.51 7.43 -19.39
N ALA A 98 -2.18 7.42 -19.60
CA ALA A 98 -1.57 6.89 -20.81
C ALA A 98 -1.90 5.40 -21.01
N LEU A 99 -1.97 4.61 -19.93
CA LEU A 99 -2.34 3.20 -20.00
C LEU A 99 -3.78 2.99 -20.49
N ALA A 100 -4.72 3.89 -20.15
CA ALA A 100 -6.09 3.83 -20.65
C ALA A 100 -6.17 4.01 -22.18
N LEU A 101 -5.27 4.80 -22.75
CA LEU A 101 -5.24 5.15 -24.18
C LEU A 101 -4.27 4.31 -25.01
N MET A 102 -3.47 3.48 -24.34
CA MET A 102 -2.41 2.75 -25.00
C MET A 102 -2.94 1.69 -25.97
N PRO A 103 -2.40 1.61 -27.21
CA PRO A 103 -2.70 0.52 -28.13
C PRO A 103 -2.18 -0.82 -27.59
N THR A 104 -2.91 -1.89 -27.90
CA THR A 104 -2.49 -3.27 -27.57
C THR A 104 -1.36 -3.74 -28.48
N PHE A 105 -0.79 -4.89 -28.16
CA PHE A 105 0.20 -5.55 -29.04
C PHE A 105 -0.35 -5.74 -30.46
N ASN A 106 -1.57 -6.25 -30.58
CA ASN A 106 -2.19 -6.53 -31.86
C ASN A 106 -2.57 -5.25 -32.63
N ASP A 107 -2.99 -4.18 -31.94
CA ASP A 107 -3.27 -2.89 -32.58
C ASP A 107 -2.00 -2.33 -33.24
N LEU A 108 -0.84 -2.43 -32.58
CA LEU A 108 0.43 -1.97 -33.12
C LEU A 108 0.90 -2.82 -34.32
N VAL A 109 0.69 -4.13 -34.25
CA VAL A 109 0.99 -5.02 -35.36
C VAL A 109 0.10 -4.70 -36.55
N GLY A 110 -1.22 -4.54 -36.34
CA GLY A 110 -2.17 -4.15 -37.38
C GLY A 110 -1.83 -2.81 -37.99
N PHE A 111 -1.52 -1.80 -37.20
CA PHE A 111 -1.08 -0.49 -37.67
C PHE A 111 0.18 -0.58 -38.54
N GLY A 112 1.15 -1.42 -38.16
CA GLY A 112 2.37 -1.65 -38.96
C GLY A 112 2.08 -2.26 -40.32
N VAL A 113 1.15 -3.23 -40.40
CA VAL A 113 0.77 -3.88 -41.67
C VAL A 113 -0.11 -2.95 -42.52
N ASP A 114 -1.19 -2.42 -41.93
CA ASP A 114 -2.24 -1.75 -42.68
C ASP A 114 -1.88 -0.29 -43.05
N SER A 115 -1.20 0.42 -42.14
CA SER A 115 -0.92 1.84 -42.34
C SER A 115 0.50 2.12 -42.83
N MET A 116 1.48 1.28 -42.43
CA MET A 116 2.88 1.48 -42.79
C MET A 116 3.34 0.54 -43.92
N GLY A 117 2.52 -0.44 -44.35
CA GLY A 117 2.85 -1.41 -45.37
C GLY A 117 4.03 -2.33 -45.04
N ILE A 118 4.30 -2.51 -43.73
CA ILE A 118 5.41 -3.34 -43.25
C ILE A 118 5.01 -4.82 -43.30
N SER A 119 5.94 -5.70 -43.67
CA SER A 119 5.68 -7.15 -43.63
C SER A 119 5.26 -7.58 -42.21
N LEU A 120 4.36 -8.56 -42.10
CA LEU A 120 3.83 -9.07 -40.82
C LEU A 120 4.95 -9.43 -39.83
N LYS A 121 6.07 -10.02 -40.34
CA LYS A 121 7.23 -10.34 -39.51
C LYS A 121 7.87 -9.11 -38.87
N ASN A 122 7.99 -8.02 -39.62
CA ASN A 122 8.57 -6.77 -39.11
C ASN A 122 7.56 -6.00 -38.26
N ALA A 123 6.26 -6.00 -38.63
CA ALA A 123 5.19 -5.42 -37.83
C ALA A 123 5.09 -6.07 -36.46
N HIS A 124 5.44 -7.35 -36.33
CA HIS A 124 5.48 -8.03 -35.03
C HIS A 124 6.48 -7.38 -34.04
N TYR A 125 7.60 -6.84 -34.54
CA TYR A 125 8.54 -6.09 -33.72
C TYR A 125 7.93 -4.77 -33.20
N LEU A 126 7.04 -4.15 -33.98
CA LEU A 126 6.32 -2.95 -33.54
C LEU A 126 5.40 -3.25 -32.34
N GLY A 127 4.78 -4.43 -32.32
CA GLY A 127 3.95 -4.89 -31.20
C GLY A 127 4.67 -4.90 -29.86
N TYR A 128 6.00 -5.15 -29.82
CA TYR A 128 6.77 -5.15 -28.57
C TYR A 128 6.92 -3.76 -27.92
N ILE A 129 6.55 -2.67 -28.61
CA ILE A 129 6.46 -1.35 -28.00
C ILE A 129 5.44 -1.36 -26.85
N ALA A 130 4.34 -2.14 -26.97
CA ALA A 130 3.31 -2.21 -25.95
C ALA A 130 3.84 -2.71 -24.59
N PRO A 131 4.46 -3.88 -24.44
CA PRO A 131 5.00 -4.33 -23.16
C PRO A 131 6.19 -3.47 -22.68
N ILE A 132 7.02 -2.91 -23.56
CA ILE A 132 8.11 -2.00 -23.17
C ILE A 132 7.54 -0.73 -22.53
N PHE A 133 6.53 -0.14 -23.14
CA PHE A 133 5.86 1.04 -22.58
C PHE A 133 5.15 0.71 -21.27
N LEU A 134 4.55 -0.47 -21.15
CA LEU A 134 3.93 -0.94 -19.90
C LEU A 134 4.96 -1.02 -18.76
N ILE A 135 6.17 -1.54 -19.03
CA ILE A 135 7.29 -1.53 -18.07
C ILE A 135 7.64 -0.09 -17.66
N PHE A 136 7.77 0.80 -18.63
CA PHE A 136 8.10 2.22 -18.38
C PHE A 136 7.04 2.89 -17.49
N VAL A 137 5.75 2.71 -17.81
CA VAL A 137 4.63 3.20 -16.98
C VAL A 137 4.74 2.68 -15.55
N ARG A 138 5.02 1.39 -15.37
CA ARG A 138 5.15 0.78 -14.04
C ARG A 138 6.35 1.29 -13.25
N ILE A 139 7.47 1.52 -13.90
CA ILE A 139 8.64 2.13 -13.26
C ILE A 139 8.30 3.55 -12.79
N CYS A 140 7.67 4.37 -13.63
CA CYS A 140 7.25 5.73 -13.27
C CYS A 140 6.28 5.73 -12.07
N GLN A 141 5.28 4.86 -12.09
CA GLN A 141 4.35 4.70 -10.97
C GLN A 141 5.06 4.22 -9.70
N GLY A 142 6.00 3.28 -9.80
CA GLY A 142 6.79 2.81 -8.68
C GLY A 142 7.64 3.92 -8.05
N VAL A 143 8.33 4.71 -8.87
CA VAL A 143 9.10 5.89 -8.41
C VAL A 143 8.19 6.89 -7.71
N ALA A 144 7.01 7.15 -8.25
CA ALA A 144 6.01 8.05 -7.66
C ALA A 144 5.60 7.59 -6.25
N VAL A 145 5.08 6.36 -6.14
CA VAL A 145 4.60 5.78 -4.87
C VAL A 145 5.72 5.71 -3.82
N GLY A 146 6.97 5.48 -4.25
CA GLY A 146 8.12 5.40 -3.35
C GLY A 146 8.35 6.68 -2.55
N GLY A 147 8.16 7.85 -3.15
CA GLY A 147 8.29 9.14 -2.47
C GLY A 147 7.01 9.63 -1.83
N GLU A 148 5.88 9.27 -2.41
CA GLU A 148 4.58 9.82 -2.07
C GLU A 148 4.08 9.40 -0.70
N LEU A 149 3.94 8.11 -0.45
CA LEU A 149 3.35 7.62 0.78
C LEU A 149 4.15 8.02 2.04
N PRO A 150 5.49 7.88 2.08
CA PRO A 150 6.30 8.45 3.15
C PRO A 150 6.14 9.97 3.30
N GLY A 151 6.09 10.70 2.17
CA GLY A 151 5.87 12.13 2.15
C GLY A 151 4.53 12.55 2.75
N ALA A 152 3.46 11.81 2.42
CA ALA A 152 2.13 12.04 2.96
C ALA A 152 2.07 11.84 4.48
N TRP A 153 2.70 10.77 5.00
CA TRP A 153 2.77 10.52 6.44
C TRP A 153 3.53 11.62 7.19
N VAL A 154 4.69 12.04 6.67
CA VAL A 154 5.45 13.15 7.26
C VAL A 154 4.65 14.43 7.20
N PHE A 155 4.03 14.74 6.06
CA PHE A 155 3.23 15.94 5.86
C PHE A 155 2.07 16.01 6.86
N VAL A 156 1.30 14.94 7.01
CA VAL A 156 0.17 14.89 7.94
C VAL A 156 0.63 14.89 9.40
N HIS A 157 1.70 14.16 9.73
CA HIS A 157 2.28 14.17 11.08
C HIS A 157 2.69 15.56 11.54
N GLU A 158 3.26 16.37 10.64
CA GLU A 158 3.74 17.72 10.96
C GLU A 158 2.67 18.80 10.96
N HIS A 159 1.53 18.56 10.32
CA HIS A 159 0.36 19.42 10.38
C HIS A 159 -0.61 19.06 11.50
N ALA A 160 -0.48 17.86 12.08
CA ALA A 160 -1.40 17.40 13.11
C ALA A 160 -1.28 18.21 14.39
N PRO A 161 -2.39 18.59 15.03
CA PRO A 161 -2.38 19.22 16.36
C PRO A 161 -1.70 18.33 17.39
N GLN A 162 -1.08 18.96 18.39
CA GLN A 162 -0.50 18.22 19.52
C GLN A 162 -1.55 17.35 20.22
N GLY A 163 -1.20 16.09 20.47
CA GLY A 163 -2.08 15.11 21.10
C GLY A 163 -3.09 14.45 20.16
N GLN A 164 -3.04 14.71 18.84
CA GLN A 164 -3.91 14.08 17.82
C GLN A 164 -3.12 13.54 16.62
N LYS A 165 -1.81 13.44 16.70
CA LYS A 165 -0.93 13.03 15.60
C LYS A 165 -1.27 11.64 15.08
N ASN A 166 -1.52 10.70 15.98
CA ASN A 166 -1.79 9.31 15.61
C ASN A 166 -3.18 9.15 14.99
N THR A 167 -4.16 9.92 15.45
CA THR A 167 -5.50 9.99 14.82
C THR A 167 -5.38 10.48 13.36
N TYR A 168 -4.62 11.56 13.12
CA TYR A 168 -4.42 12.10 11.78
C TYR A 168 -3.70 11.12 10.85
N ILE A 169 -2.65 10.46 11.33
CA ILE A 169 -1.96 9.38 10.59
C ILE A 169 -2.95 8.24 10.32
N GLY A 170 -3.78 7.87 11.29
CA GLY A 170 -4.80 6.84 11.14
C GLY A 170 -5.81 7.17 10.04
N PHE A 171 -6.32 8.39 9.98
CA PHE A 171 -7.23 8.81 8.90
C PHE A 171 -6.56 8.76 7.53
N LEU A 172 -5.31 9.24 7.42
CA LEU A 172 -4.55 9.15 6.17
C LEU A 172 -4.33 7.68 5.77
N SER A 173 -3.87 6.83 6.69
CA SER A 173 -3.62 5.42 6.41
C SER A 173 -4.90 4.66 6.04
N ALA A 174 -6.00 4.95 6.71
CA ALA A 174 -7.32 4.40 6.38
C ALA A 174 -7.76 4.84 4.98
N SER A 175 -7.51 6.08 4.60
CA SER A 175 -7.84 6.59 3.27
C SER A 175 -7.02 5.91 2.16
N VAL A 176 -5.74 5.65 2.40
CA VAL A 176 -4.87 4.89 1.48
C VAL A 176 -5.43 3.48 1.25
N VAL A 177 -5.78 2.76 2.32
CA VAL A 177 -6.40 1.43 2.22
C VAL A 177 -7.77 1.49 1.55
N SER A 178 -8.52 2.57 1.75
CA SER A 178 -9.80 2.80 1.06
C SER A 178 -9.63 2.97 -0.46
N GLY A 179 -8.43 3.28 -0.96
CA GLY A 179 -8.12 3.24 -2.38
C GLY A 179 -8.24 1.83 -2.97
N ILE A 180 -7.86 0.79 -2.20
CA ILE A 180 -8.07 -0.61 -2.61
C ILE A 180 -9.57 -0.93 -2.65
N LEU A 181 -10.31 -0.46 -1.64
CA LEU A 181 -11.77 -0.61 -1.60
C LEU A 181 -12.44 0.05 -2.81
N LEU A 182 -12.04 1.26 -3.15
CA LEU A 182 -12.52 1.97 -4.34
C LEU A 182 -12.20 1.18 -5.62
N GLY A 183 -10.98 0.64 -5.73
CA GLY A 183 -10.58 -0.24 -6.85
C GLY A 183 -11.47 -1.48 -6.96
N SER A 184 -11.77 -2.14 -5.84
CA SER A 184 -12.68 -3.29 -5.81
C SER A 184 -14.10 -2.93 -6.25
N LEU A 185 -14.61 -1.78 -5.81
CA LEU A 185 -15.94 -1.30 -6.18
C LEU A 185 -16.02 -0.92 -7.67
N VAL A 186 -14.99 -0.26 -8.22
CA VAL A 186 -14.91 0.06 -9.65
C VAL A 186 -14.83 -1.21 -10.49
N TYR A 187 -13.99 -2.18 -10.08
CA TYR A 187 -13.91 -3.48 -10.74
C TYR A 187 -15.28 -4.17 -10.80
N MET A 188 -15.99 -4.26 -9.67
CA MET A 188 -17.34 -4.82 -9.62
C MET A 188 -18.32 -4.03 -10.50
N GLY A 189 -18.29 -2.70 -10.41
CA GLY A 189 -19.17 -1.82 -11.18
C GLY A 189 -19.01 -2.02 -12.69
N ILE A 190 -17.78 -2.18 -13.18
CA ILE A 190 -17.51 -2.46 -14.59
C ILE A 190 -18.13 -3.79 -15.02
N TYR A 191 -17.97 -4.86 -14.22
CA TYR A 191 -18.58 -6.16 -14.52
C TYR A 191 -20.10 -6.21 -14.32
N MET A 192 -20.70 -5.25 -13.60
CA MET A 192 -22.16 -5.11 -13.50
C MET A 192 -22.77 -4.36 -14.70
N VAL A 193 -22.00 -3.46 -15.32
CA VAL A 193 -22.45 -2.62 -16.43
C VAL A 193 -22.16 -3.25 -17.78
N PHE A 194 -21.03 -3.96 -17.89
CA PHE A 194 -20.56 -4.55 -19.15
C PHE A 194 -20.46 -6.07 -19.03
N ASP A 195 -20.86 -6.77 -20.07
CA ASP A 195 -20.67 -8.22 -20.17
C ASP A 195 -19.18 -8.59 -20.19
N LYS A 196 -18.84 -9.77 -19.67
CA LYS A 196 -17.45 -10.25 -19.59
C LYS A 196 -16.66 -10.11 -20.89
N PRO A 197 -17.19 -10.46 -22.10
CA PRO A 197 -16.46 -10.27 -23.36
C PRO A 197 -16.12 -8.80 -23.64
N VAL A 198 -17.03 -7.88 -23.32
CA VAL A 198 -16.82 -6.43 -23.50
C VAL A 198 -15.76 -5.90 -22.53
N VAL A 199 -15.78 -6.40 -21.29
CA VAL A 199 -14.73 -6.06 -20.31
C VAL A 199 -13.38 -6.57 -20.76
N GLU A 200 -13.31 -7.82 -21.24
CA GLU A 200 -12.07 -8.41 -21.76
C GLU A 200 -11.57 -7.74 -23.02
N ASP A 201 -12.43 -7.16 -23.84
CA ASP A 201 -12.04 -6.47 -25.07
C ASP A 201 -11.51 -5.05 -24.79
N TRP A 202 -12.37 -4.16 -24.28
CA TRP A 202 -11.99 -2.75 -24.12
C TRP A 202 -12.40 -2.09 -22.80
N ALA A 203 -13.49 -2.55 -22.14
CA ALA A 203 -14.08 -1.79 -21.02
C ALA A 203 -13.17 -1.78 -19.76
N TRP A 204 -12.14 -2.63 -19.68
CA TRP A 204 -11.09 -2.54 -18.68
C TRP A 204 -10.36 -1.19 -18.68
N ARG A 205 -10.30 -0.51 -19.85
CA ARG A 205 -9.68 0.81 -20.02
C ARG A 205 -10.43 1.89 -19.23
N VAL A 206 -11.75 1.71 -18.98
CA VAL A 206 -12.55 2.63 -18.17
C VAL A 206 -11.99 2.77 -16.76
N ALA A 207 -11.51 1.66 -16.16
CA ALA A 207 -10.89 1.70 -14.83
C ALA A 207 -9.65 2.59 -14.80
N PHE A 208 -8.78 2.51 -15.80
CA PHE A 208 -7.57 3.34 -15.89
C PHE A 208 -7.91 4.79 -16.27
N GLY A 209 -8.93 5.00 -17.10
CA GLY A 209 -9.44 6.33 -17.43
C GLY A 209 -9.99 7.05 -16.18
N LEU A 210 -10.76 6.34 -15.36
CA LEU A 210 -11.21 6.84 -14.04
C LEU A 210 -10.01 7.17 -13.14
N GLY A 211 -8.99 6.33 -13.12
CA GLY A 211 -7.75 6.61 -12.39
C GLY A 211 -7.11 7.92 -12.82
N GLY A 212 -6.98 8.14 -14.13
CA GLY A 212 -6.47 9.41 -14.67
C GLY A 212 -7.31 10.62 -14.23
N ILE A 213 -8.65 10.51 -14.24
CA ILE A 213 -9.55 11.56 -13.75
C ILE A 213 -9.34 11.79 -12.25
N PHE A 214 -9.29 10.74 -11.46
CA PHE A 214 -9.05 10.80 -10.02
C PHE A 214 -7.70 11.46 -9.71
N GLY A 215 -6.67 11.12 -10.50
CA GLY A 215 -5.37 11.74 -10.37
C GLY A 215 -5.39 13.24 -10.66
N ILE A 216 -6.09 13.70 -11.71
CA ILE A 216 -6.26 15.13 -12.00
C ILE A 216 -6.97 15.83 -10.84
N ILE A 217 -8.01 15.22 -10.28
CA ILE A 217 -8.70 15.73 -9.09
C ILE A 217 -7.72 15.82 -7.91
N SER A 218 -6.88 14.81 -7.70
CA SER A 218 -5.87 14.81 -6.63
C SER A 218 -4.86 15.95 -6.79
N VAL A 219 -4.34 16.18 -8.01
CA VAL A 219 -3.45 17.31 -8.32
C VAL A 219 -4.15 18.65 -8.01
N TYR A 220 -5.40 18.79 -8.44
CA TYR A 220 -6.18 20.01 -8.19
C TYR A 220 -6.38 20.27 -6.69
N LEU A 221 -6.72 19.24 -5.92
CA LEU A 221 -6.94 19.34 -4.48
C LEU A 221 -5.66 19.72 -3.74
N ARG A 222 -4.52 19.15 -4.11
CA ARG A 222 -3.24 19.39 -3.42
C ARG A 222 -2.63 20.74 -3.69
N ARG A 223 -3.03 21.45 -4.73
CA ARG A 223 -2.57 22.85 -4.93
C ARG A 223 -2.92 23.77 -3.75
N PHE A 224 -3.98 23.42 -2.99
CA PHE A 224 -4.43 24.20 -1.82
C PHE A 224 -3.70 23.83 -0.53
N LEU A 225 -2.80 22.82 -0.55
CA LEU A 225 -1.96 22.50 0.59
C LEU A 225 -0.85 23.56 0.73
N GLU A 226 -0.51 23.87 1.97
CA GLU A 226 0.61 24.73 2.32
C GLU A 226 1.82 23.88 2.73
N GLU A 227 3.03 24.45 2.71
CA GLU A 227 4.23 23.76 3.20
C GLU A 227 4.15 23.54 4.72
N THR A 228 4.79 22.47 5.21
CA THR A 228 4.69 22.10 6.63
C THR A 228 5.29 23.18 7.54
N PRO A 229 4.64 23.48 8.69
CA PRO A 229 5.16 24.46 9.65
C PRO A 229 6.57 24.10 10.13
N VAL A 230 6.84 22.82 10.33
CA VAL A 230 8.14 22.28 10.78
C VAL A 230 9.23 22.58 9.74
N PHE A 231 8.95 22.37 8.44
CA PHE A 231 9.90 22.68 7.38
C PHE A 231 10.16 24.18 7.26
N GLN A 232 9.12 25.00 7.38
CA GLN A 232 9.25 26.47 7.34
C GLN A 232 10.15 26.96 8.48
N GLN A 233 9.96 26.45 9.69
CA GLN A 233 10.80 26.79 10.84
C GLN A 233 12.25 26.34 10.62
N MET A 234 12.49 25.08 10.21
CA MET A 234 13.85 24.60 9.93
C MET A 234 14.58 25.45 8.87
N LYS A 235 13.85 25.96 7.89
CA LYS A 235 14.39 26.85 6.86
C LYS A 235 14.77 28.21 7.41
N GLN A 236 13.95 28.77 8.31
CA GLN A 236 14.24 30.04 8.98
C GLN A 236 15.45 29.92 9.91
N ASP A 237 15.58 28.80 10.61
CA ASP A 237 16.67 28.53 11.57
C ASP A 237 17.98 28.05 10.92
N ASP A 238 18.06 28.01 9.56
CA ASP A 238 19.17 27.45 8.77
C ASP A 238 19.57 26.02 9.21
N ALA A 239 18.58 25.24 9.65
CA ALA A 239 18.76 23.92 10.23
C ALA A 239 18.62 22.76 9.22
N LEU A 240 18.56 23.08 7.90
CA LEU A 240 18.40 22.08 6.85
C LEU A 240 19.69 21.29 6.64
N VAL A 241 19.57 19.98 6.48
CA VAL A 241 20.70 19.06 6.30
C VAL A 241 21.06 18.96 4.81
N LYS A 242 22.34 19.10 4.47
CA LYS A 242 22.80 19.00 3.05
C LYS A 242 22.67 17.59 2.48
N PHE A 243 22.91 16.57 3.29
CA PHE A 243 22.85 15.15 2.90
C PHE A 243 22.02 14.33 3.90
N PRO A 244 20.68 14.45 3.89
CA PRO A 244 19.80 13.82 4.89
C PRO A 244 20.00 12.30 5.01
N LEU A 245 20.12 11.59 3.89
CA LEU A 245 20.28 10.13 3.88
C LEU A 245 21.58 9.68 4.58
N LYS A 246 22.70 10.43 4.40
CA LYS A 246 23.96 10.14 5.09
C LYS A 246 23.80 10.27 6.61
N GLU A 247 23.04 11.26 7.04
CA GLU A 247 22.75 11.50 8.46
C GLU A 247 21.86 10.39 9.05
N VAL A 248 20.90 9.88 8.28
CA VAL A 248 20.06 8.72 8.66
C VAL A 248 20.93 7.52 8.99
N PHE A 249 21.90 7.16 8.13
CA PHE A 249 22.78 6.01 8.38
C PHE A 249 23.73 6.22 9.55
N LYS A 250 24.17 7.46 9.77
CA LYS A 250 25.13 7.77 10.86
C LYS A 250 24.45 7.75 12.22
N ASN A 251 23.26 8.37 12.35
CA ASN A 251 22.68 8.73 13.65
C ASN A 251 21.35 8.01 13.96
N SER A 252 20.76 7.26 13.01
CA SER A 252 19.43 6.70 13.19
C SER A 252 19.32 5.22 12.82
N ARG A 253 20.37 4.42 13.12
CA ARG A 253 20.37 2.97 12.82
C ARG A 253 19.21 2.22 13.49
N PHE A 254 18.91 2.60 14.73
CA PHE A 254 17.77 2.07 15.47
C PHE A 254 16.44 2.42 14.75
N GLY A 255 16.30 3.65 14.31
CA GLY A 255 15.12 4.08 13.53
C GLY A 255 14.95 3.30 12.22
N ILE A 256 16.06 3.00 11.52
CA ILE A 256 16.03 2.13 10.32
C ILE A 256 15.51 0.74 10.68
N LEU A 257 16.06 0.11 11.72
CA LEU A 257 15.67 -1.24 12.14
C LEU A 257 14.18 -1.31 12.50
N ILE A 258 13.71 -0.42 13.37
CA ILE A 258 12.29 -0.34 13.77
C ILE A 258 11.41 -0.16 12.54
N SER A 259 11.76 0.77 11.66
CA SER A 259 11.00 1.06 10.46
C SER A 259 10.92 -0.14 9.50
N MET A 260 12.01 -0.88 9.31
CA MET A 260 12.02 -2.07 8.47
C MET A 260 11.16 -3.19 9.06
N LEU A 261 11.25 -3.44 10.35
CA LEU A 261 10.47 -4.49 11.03
C LEU A 261 8.97 -4.18 11.01
N ILE A 262 8.59 -2.94 11.32
CA ILE A 262 7.16 -2.58 11.34
C ILE A 262 6.58 -2.47 9.91
N THR A 263 7.40 -2.17 8.91
CA THR A 263 7.00 -2.23 7.50
C THR A 263 6.72 -3.67 7.07
N TRP A 264 7.47 -4.64 7.57
CA TRP A 264 7.17 -6.05 7.32
C TRP A 264 5.77 -6.40 7.82
N VAL A 265 5.39 -5.95 9.02
CA VAL A 265 4.04 -6.16 9.57
C VAL A 265 2.98 -5.57 8.64
N LEU A 266 3.14 -4.31 8.21
CA LEU A 266 2.20 -3.66 7.29
C LEU A 266 2.06 -4.46 5.98
N THR A 267 3.18 -4.82 5.38
CA THR A 267 3.19 -5.53 4.09
C THR A 267 2.53 -6.90 4.21
N ALA A 268 2.83 -7.65 5.27
CA ALA A 268 2.24 -8.97 5.51
C ALA A 268 0.72 -8.89 5.71
N CYS A 269 0.22 -7.91 6.48
CA CYS A 269 -1.21 -7.71 6.68
C CYS A 269 -1.96 -7.50 5.36
N ILE A 270 -1.45 -6.61 4.50
CA ILE A 270 -2.08 -6.32 3.20
C ILE A 270 -1.99 -7.54 2.26
N LEU A 271 -0.80 -8.10 2.10
CA LEU A 271 -0.61 -9.18 1.13
C LEU A 271 -1.38 -10.44 1.52
N ILE A 272 -1.34 -10.85 2.78
CA ILE A 272 -2.00 -12.09 3.21
C ILE A 272 -3.52 -11.92 3.19
N PHE A 273 -4.04 -10.94 3.93
CA PHE A 273 -5.48 -10.86 4.15
C PHE A 273 -6.25 -10.23 2.98
N ILE A 274 -5.64 -9.32 2.22
CA ILE A 274 -6.34 -8.63 1.14
C ILE A 274 -6.07 -9.22 -0.24
N LEU A 275 -4.87 -9.76 -0.48
CA LEU A 275 -4.54 -10.33 -1.78
C LEU A 275 -4.57 -11.86 -1.80
N PHE A 276 -3.97 -12.52 -0.80
CA PHE A 276 -3.82 -13.97 -0.80
C PHE A 276 -5.07 -14.72 -0.36
N VAL A 277 -5.58 -14.45 0.83
CA VAL A 277 -6.71 -15.16 1.40
C VAL A 277 -7.94 -15.14 0.48
N PRO A 278 -8.35 -13.99 -0.11
CA PRO A 278 -9.46 -14.00 -1.06
C PRO A 278 -9.19 -14.85 -2.32
N ASN A 279 -7.95 -14.90 -2.80
CA ASN A 279 -7.61 -15.75 -3.94
C ASN A 279 -7.65 -17.26 -3.60
N PHE A 280 -7.30 -17.63 -2.39
CA PHE A 280 -7.38 -19.04 -1.95
C PHE A 280 -8.83 -19.53 -1.87
N THR A 281 -9.80 -18.65 -1.60
CA THR A 281 -11.23 -19.07 -1.58
C THR A 281 -11.74 -19.54 -2.94
N LEU A 282 -11.13 -19.09 -4.05
CA LEU A 282 -11.47 -19.56 -5.41
C LEU A 282 -11.09 -21.02 -5.65
N MET A 283 -10.05 -21.49 -4.98
CA MET A 283 -9.48 -22.83 -5.15
C MET A 283 -9.79 -23.75 -3.97
N HIS A 284 -10.52 -23.24 -2.97
CA HIS A 284 -10.80 -23.99 -1.75
C HIS A 284 -11.89 -25.05 -2.01
N PRO A 285 -11.66 -26.33 -1.69
CA PRO A 285 -12.61 -27.41 -2.02
C PRO A 285 -14.03 -27.20 -1.47
N ASN A 286 -14.15 -26.57 -0.31
CA ASN A 286 -15.43 -26.40 0.39
C ASN A 286 -16.13 -25.07 0.09
N PHE A 287 -15.43 -24.03 -0.40
CA PHE A 287 -16.02 -22.72 -0.66
C PHE A 287 -16.30 -22.50 -2.15
N ASN A 288 -15.32 -22.77 -3.01
CA ASN A 288 -15.40 -22.62 -4.47
C ASN A 288 -16.09 -21.32 -4.89
N PHE A 289 -15.63 -20.19 -4.32
CA PHE A 289 -16.22 -18.88 -4.57
C PHE A 289 -16.11 -18.47 -6.03
N THR A 290 -17.16 -17.84 -6.52
CA THR A 290 -17.09 -17.09 -7.78
C THR A 290 -16.19 -15.86 -7.64
N PRO A 291 -15.69 -15.26 -8.74
CA PRO A 291 -14.93 -14.02 -8.69
C PRO A 291 -15.67 -12.86 -7.98
N PHE A 292 -16.99 -12.83 -8.05
CA PHE A 292 -17.82 -11.86 -7.33
C PHE A 292 -17.81 -12.11 -5.82
N GLU A 293 -18.07 -13.34 -5.38
CA GLU A 293 -18.06 -13.69 -3.96
C GLU A 293 -16.70 -13.46 -3.34
N LYS A 294 -15.62 -13.80 -4.07
CA LYS A 294 -14.26 -13.44 -3.67
C LYS A 294 -14.12 -11.93 -3.42
N THR A 295 -14.64 -11.10 -4.31
CA THR A 295 -14.54 -9.64 -4.19
C THR A 295 -15.36 -9.12 -3.01
N TYR A 296 -16.56 -9.66 -2.75
CA TYR A 296 -17.31 -9.33 -1.53
C TYR A 296 -16.56 -9.72 -0.26
N PHE A 297 -15.95 -10.89 -0.25
CA PHE A 297 -15.13 -11.35 0.87
C PHE A 297 -13.93 -10.41 1.11
N GLN A 298 -13.25 -9.98 0.04
CA GLN A 298 -12.16 -9.01 0.11
C GLN A 298 -12.64 -7.63 0.63
N ILE A 299 -13.79 -7.13 0.16
CA ILE A 299 -14.38 -5.87 0.62
C ILE A 299 -14.66 -5.92 2.12
N LEU A 300 -15.19 -7.03 2.63
CA LEU A 300 -15.45 -7.20 4.05
C LEU A 300 -14.16 -7.08 4.87
N GLY A 301 -13.07 -7.72 4.42
CA GLY A 301 -11.75 -7.60 5.06
C GLY A 301 -11.23 -6.15 5.04
N LEU A 302 -11.38 -5.45 3.91
CA LEU A 302 -10.98 -4.05 3.78
C LEU A 302 -11.75 -3.13 4.74
N VAL A 303 -13.06 -3.34 4.88
CA VAL A 303 -13.89 -2.59 5.86
C VAL A 303 -13.38 -2.84 7.29
N GLY A 304 -13.03 -4.08 7.63
CA GLY A 304 -12.44 -4.44 8.92
C GLY A 304 -11.12 -3.69 9.16
N ILE A 305 -10.20 -3.72 8.20
CA ILE A 305 -8.90 -3.02 8.30
C ILE A 305 -9.10 -1.50 8.42
N VAL A 306 -9.87 -0.89 7.53
CA VAL A 306 -10.09 0.57 7.50
C VAL A 306 -10.67 1.07 8.82
N SER A 307 -11.71 0.40 9.33
CA SER A 307 -12.32 0.77 10.62
C SER A 307 -11.33 0.64 11.78
N SER A 308 -10.53 -0.41 11.79
CA SER A 308 -9.52 -0.64 12.82
C SER A 308 -8.36 0.35 12.75
N ILE A 309 -7.91 0.76 11.56
CA ILE A 309 -6.86 1.77 11.40
C ILE A 309 -7.29 3.10 12.04
N VAL A 310 -8.53 3.53 11.81
CA VAL A 310 -9.06 4.75 12.44
C VAL A 310 -9.14 4.59 13.97
N LEU A 311 -9.63 3.44 14.43
CA LEU A 311 -9.72 3.15 15.88
C LEU A 311 -8.34 3.12 16.55
N THR A 312 -7.36 2.42 15.94
CA THR A 312 -6.00 2.32 16.51
C THR A 312 -5.30 3.67 16.55
N GLY A 313 -5.48 4.54 15.54
CA GLY A 313 -4.98 5.90 15.56
C GLY A 313 -5.56 6.72 16.74
N PHE A 314 -6.87 6.65 16.92
CA PHE A 314 -7.56 7.34 18.04
C PHE A 314 -7.14 6.79 19.41
N LEU A 315 -7.04 5.47 19.56
CA LEU A 315 -6.59 4.85 20.81
C LEU A 315 -5.12 5.18 21.11
N ALA A 316 -4.27 5.26 20.08
CA ALA A 316 -2.85 5.59 20.23
C ALA A 316 -2.63 7.00 20.82
N ASP A 317 -3.50 7.97 20.50
CA ASP A 317 -3.44 9.31 21.10
C ASP A 317 -3.91 9.32 22.56
N LYS A 318 -4.79 8.38 22.97
CA LYS A 318 -5.33 8.31 24.33
C LYS A 318 -4.50 7.48 25.30
N ILE A 319 -3.99 6.32 24.85
CA ILE A 319 -3.41 5.29 25.72
C ILE A 319 -1.88 5.25 25.61
N LYS A 320 -1.27 5.65 24.58
CA LYS A 320 0.11 5.53 24.08
C LYS A 320 0.21 4.45 22.98
N PRO A 321 0.90 4.76 21.88
CA PRO A 321 0.95 3.90 20.68
C PRO A 321 1.45 2.49 20.96
N HIS A 322 2.55 2.33 21.70
CA HIS A 322 3.16 1.02 21.98
C HIS A 322 2.20 0.07 22.71
N LYS A 323 1.40 0.57 23.67
CA LYS A 323 0.45 -0.27 24.42
C LYS A 323 -0.69 -0.79 23.53
N VAL A 324 -1.23 0.10 22.68
CA VAL A 324 -2.29 -0.28 21.74
C VAL A 324 -1.74 -1.30 20.72
N CYS A 325 -0.52 -1.08 20.20
CA CYS A 325 0.12 -2.02 19.29
C CYS A 325 0.34 -3.39 19.92
N MET A 326 0.80 -3.47 21.18
CA MET A 326 0.94 -4.73 21.91
C MET A 326 -0.39 -5.49 22.01
N ALA A 327 -1.46 -4.80 22.41
CA ALA A 327 -2.79 -5.41 22.56
C ALA A 327 -3.31 -5.94 21.21
N PHE A 328 -3.17 -5.15 20.15
CA PHE A 328 -3.56 -5.56 18.80
C PHE A 328 -2.68 -6.68 18.23
N SER A 329 -1.39 -6.75 18.60
CA SER A 329 -0.50 -7.86 18.22
C SER A 329 -0.99 -9.19 18.76
N VAL A 330 -1.36 -9.24 20.03
CA VAL A 330 -1.89 -10.44 20.68
C VAL A 330 -3.23 -10.83 20.05
N ALA A 331 -4.13 -9.87 19.85
CA ALA A 331 -5.43 -10.12 19.21
C ALA A 331 -5.25 -10.61 17.75
N PHE A 332 -4.29 -10.03 17.00
CA PHE A 332 -4.01 -10.43 15.63
C PHE A 332 -3.48 -11.87 15.53
N ALA A 333 -2.58 -12.26 16.42
CA ALA A 333 -2.10 -13.65 16.51
C ALA A 333 -3.26 -14.62 16.82
N PHE A 334 -4.12 -14.26 17.78
CA PHE A 334 -5.24 -15.09 18.22
C PHE A 334 -6.31 -15.26 17.14
N PHE A 335 -6.84 -14.17 16.60
CA PHE A 335 -7.89 -14.24 15.57
C PHE A 335 -7.36 -14.74 14.24
N GLY A 336 -6.10 -14.45 13.89
CA GLY A 336 -5.44 -15.03 12.72
C GLY A 336 -5.31 -16.57 12.82
N PHE A 337 -4.95 -17.08 13.99
CA PHE A 337 -4.91 -18.50 14.24
C PHE A 337 -6.30 -19.13 14.13
N LEU A 338 -7.31 -18.55 14.78
CA LEU A 338 -8.68 -19.07 14.73
C LEU A 338 -9.23 -19.08 13.30
N PHE A 339 -8.95 -18.01 12.53
CA PHE A 339 -9.36 -17.93 11.13
C PHE A 339 -8.75 -19.07 10.30
N PHE A 340 -7.44 -19.29 10.35
CA PHE A 340 -6.83 -20.37 9.56
C PHE A 340 -7.19 -21.76 10.08
N LYS A 341 -7.47 -21.93 11.37
CA LYS A 341 -7.98 -23.17 11.93
C LYS A 341 -9.35 -23.52 11.34
N GLU A 342 -10.25 -22.55 11.24
CA GLU A 342 -11.57 -22.73 10.60
C GLU A 342 -11.42 -22.94 9.09
N PHE A 343 -10.61 -22.11 8.43
CA PHE A 343 -10.40 -22.10 6.98
C PHE A 343 -9.88 -23.45 6.46
N TYR A 344 -8.99 -24.11 7.18
CA TYR A 344 -8.44 -25.42 6.81
C TYR A 344 -9.19 -26.61 7.43
N SER A 345 -10.30 -26.40 8.10
CA SER A 345 -11.10 -27.52 8.64
C SER A 345 -11.76 -28.32 7.52
N ASN A 346 -12.02 -29.62 7.75
CA ASN A 346 -12.66 -30.47 6.75
C ASN A 346 -14.12 -30.08 6.44
N ALA A 347 -14.79 -29.36 7.35
CA ALA A 347 -16.14 -28.87 7.18
C ALA A 347 -16.26 -27.42 7.70
N PRO A 348 -15.62 -26.44 7.03
CA PRO A 348 -15.64 -25.06 7.49
C PRO A 348 -17.05 -24.49 7.39
N SER A 349 -17.50 -23.84 8.46
CA SER A 349 -18.73 -23.05 8.42
C SER A 349 -18.48 -21.73 7.67
N LEU A 350 -19.26 -21.46 6.63
CA LEU A 350 -19.15 -20.20 5.88
C LEU A 350 -19.31 -18.98 6.81
N VAL A 351 -20.28 -19.03 7.71
CA VAL A 351 -20.55 -17.92 8.66
C VAL A 351 -19.36 -17.72 9.59
N ASN A 352 -18.82 -18.79 10.19
CA ASN A 352 -17.66 -18.70 11.09
C ASN A 352 -16.44 -18.17 10.34
N THR A 353 -16.19 -18.67 9.13
CA THR A 353 -15.08 -18.24 8.29
C THR A 353 -15.18 -16.73 7.97
N ILE A 354 -16.37 -16.24 7.61
CA ILE A 354 -16.61 -14.81 7.34
C ILE A 354 -16.37 -13.96 8.59
N VAL A 355 -16.91 -14.37 9.73
CA VAL A 355 -16.75 -13.64 10.99
C VAL A 355 -15.29 -13.62 11.46
N LEU A 356 -14.61 -14.75 11.42
CA LEU A 356 -13.21 -14.85 11.83
C LEU A 356 -12.29 -14.11 10.86
N TYR A 357 -12.58 -14.13 9.56
CA TYR A 357 -11.87 -13.31 8.58
C TYR A 357 -12.01 -11.83 8.87
N PHE A 358 -13.22 -11.35 9.13
CA PHE A 358 -13.46 -9.95 9.50
C PHE A 358 -12.68 -9.56 10.77
N LEU A 359 -12.72 -10.40 11.81
CA LEU A 359 -12.01 -10.16 13.07
C LEU A 359 -10.49 -10.16 12.89
N ALA A 360 -9.95 -11.10 12.10
CA ALA A 360 -8.53 -11.13 11.76
C ALA A 360 -8.11 -9.87 10.97
N CYS A 361 -8.90 -9.47 9.98
CA CYS A 361 -8.70 -8.23 9.23
C CYS A 361 -8.83 -6.99 10.12
N PHE A 362 -9.77 -6.97 11.05
CA PHE A 362 -9.89 -5.89 12.02
C PHE A 362 -8.62 -5.80 12.89
N CYS A 363 -8.11 -6.92 13.39
CA CYS A 363 -6.86 -6.92 14.16
C CYS A 363 -5.63 -6.58 13.30
N ALA A 364 -5.67 -6.81 11.97
CA ALA A 364 -4.64 -6.36 11.04
C ALA A 364 -4.52 -4.82 10.96
N GLY A 365 -5.41 -4.05 11.56
CA GLY A 365 -5.24 -2.62 11.82
C GLY A 365 -3.97 -2.26 12.61
N ILE A 366 -3.28 -3.25 13.19
CA ILE A 366 -1.90 -3.16 13.72
C ILE A 366 -0.94 -2.51 12.72
N MET A 367 -1.17 -2.65 11.43
CA MET A 367 -0.36 -2.05 10.36
C MET A 367 -0.29 -0.51 10.44
N ASN A 368 -1.26 0.15 11.11
CA ASN A 368 -1.27 1.60 11.32
C ASN A 368 -0.09 2.08 12.17
N PHE A 369 0.50 1.20 13.00
CA PHE A 369 1.68 1.55 13.79
C PHE A 369 2.96 1.69 12.95
N CYS A 370 2.93 1.25 11.69
CA CYS A 370 4.05 1.45 10.77
C CYS A 370 4.36 2.96 10.58
N PRO A 371 3.47 3.80 10.04
CA PRO A 371 3.74 5.23 9.91
C PRO A 371 3.86 5.95 11.26
N ILE A 372 3.16 5.52 12.31
CA ILE A 372 3.24 6.14 13.63
C ILE A 372 4.66 5.98 14.20
N PHE A 373 5.16 4.76 14.33
CA PHE A 373 6.49 4.51 14.90
C PHE A 373 7.61 5.10 14.04
N MET A 374 7.49 4.98 12.71
CA MET A 374 8.47 5.59 11.81
C MET A 374 8.54 7.11 11.97
N SER A 375 7.41 7.78 12.14
CA SER A 375 7.37 9.23 12.33
C SER A 375 7.97 9.68 13.67
N ASP A 376 7.91 8.83 14.69
CA ASP A 376 8.40 9.12 16.03
C ASP A 376 9.89 8.80 16.22
N VAL A 377 10.45 7.80 15.49
CA VAL A 377 11.88 7.42 15.63
C VAL A 377 12.83 8.32 14.86
N PHE A 378 12.38 9.05 13.84
CA PHE A 378 13.23 9.97 13.08
C PHE A 378 13.00 11.41 13.48
N SER A 379 14.11 12.15 13.72
CA SER A 379 14.03 13.59 13.94
C SER A 379 13.52 14.33 12.69
N ALA A 380 12.90 15.49 12.88
CA ALA A 380 12.29 16.27 11.81
C ALA A 380 13.24 16.57 10.63
N LYS A 381 14.56 16.74 10.91
CA LYS A 381 15.58 17.05 9.91
C LYS A 381 15.84 15.97 8.88
N ILE A 382 15.57 14.70 9.24
CA ILE A 382 15.88 13.51 8.43
C ILE A 382 14.68 12.57 8.31
N ARG A 383 13.51 12.99 8.80
CA ARG A 383 12.30 12.14 8.90
C ARG A 383 11.87 11.61 7.54
N PHE A 384 11.75 12.49 6.55
CA PHE A 384 11.31 12.06 5.23
C PHE A 384 12.30 11.08 4.59
N SER A 385 13.59 11.39 4.60
CA SER A 385 14.63 10.50 4.07
C SER A 385 14.72 9.18 4.83
N GLY A 386 14.60 9.20 6.16
CA GLY A 386 14.65 8.00 6.99
C GLY A 386 13.47 7.06 6.73
N ILE A 387 12.25 7.60 6.75
CA ILE A 387 11.03 6.83 6.46
C ILE A 387 11.07 6.29 5.04
N SER A 388 11.35 7.15 4.04
CA SER A 388 11.38 6.74 2.64
C SER A 388 12.37 5.63 2.36
N PHE A 389 13.57 5.72 2.90
CA PHE A 389 14.58 4.69 2.73
C PHE A 389 14.14 3.38 3.38
N ALA A 390 13.88 3.39 4.69
CA ALA A 390 13.60 2.18 5.45
C ALA A 390 12.31 1.48 4.99
N TYR A 391 11.26 2.26 4.76
CA TYR A 391 9.96 1.76 4.29
C TYR A 391 10.07 1.09 2.91
N ASN A 392 10.64 1.78 1.91
CA ASN A 392 10.62 1.25 0.56
C ASN A 392 11.56 0.05 0.37
N ILE A 393 12.71 0.02 1.04
CA ILE A 393 13.59 -1.16 1.04
C ILE A 393 12.90 -2.35 1.71
N ALA A 394 12.34 -2.16 2.90
CA ALA A 394 11.65 -3.22 3.61
C ALA A 394 10.43 -3.71 2.82
N TYR A 395 9.65 -2.78 2.26
CA TYR A 395 8.47 -3.13 1.46
C TYR A 395 8.86 -3.93 0.21
N ALA A 396 9.91 -3.54 -0.51
CA ALA A 396 10.37 -4.28 -1.70
C ALA A 396 10.81 -5.72 -1.35
N ILE A 397 11.53 -5.89 -0.26
CA ILE A 397 11.97 -7.22 0.22
C ILE A 397 10.76 -8.05 0.66
N THR A 398 9.91 -7.49 1.51
CA THR A 398 8.80 -8.24 2.11
C THR A 398 7.68 -8.51 1.12
N ALA A 399 7.40 -7.59 0.20
CA ALA A 399 6.43 -7.81 -0.88
C ALA A 399 6.91 -8.86 -1.90
N GLY A 400 8.23 -8.93 -2.13
CA GLY A 400 8.81 -9.99 -2.95
C GLY A 400 8.79 -11.37 -2.28
N PHE A 401 8.97 -11.43 -0.95
CA PHE A 401 9.10 -12.68 -0.21
C PHE A 401 7.75 -13.25 0.29
N THR A 402 6.86 -12.39 0.79
CA THR A 402 5.60 -12.82 1.43
C THR A 402 4.71 -13.67 0.52
N PRO A 403 4.52 -13.38 -0.78
CA PRO A 403 3.71 -14.20 -1.67
C PRO A 403 4.23 -15.63 -1.81
N GLN A 404 5.54 -15.79 -2.05
CA GLN A 404 6.15 -17.11 -2.22
C GLN A 404 6.08 -17.93 -0.93
N LEU A 405 6.39 -17.29 0.21
CA LEU A 405 6.27 -17.93 1.51
C LEU A 405 4.83 -18.34 1.81
N SER A 406 3.85 -17.47 1.55
CA SER A 406 2.44 -17.77 1.78
C SER A 406 1.94 -18.92 0.91
N SER A 407 2.32 -18.94 -0.38
CA SER A 407 1.97 -20.03 -1.29
C SER A 407 2.61 -21.37 -0.86
N TRP A 408 3.88 -21.33 -0.45
CA TRP A 408 4.58 -22.51 0.04
C TRP A 408 3.96 -23.06 1.34
N LEU A 409 3.68 -22.17 2.31
CA LEU A 409 3.02 -22.54 3.57
C LEU A 409 1.61 -23.09 3.33
N ASN A 410 0.84 -22.49 2.42
CA ASN A 410 -0.48 -22.97 2.05
C ASN A 410 -0.42 -24.38 1.42
N ALA A 411 0.50 -24.59 0.48
CA ALA A 411 0.70 -25.92 -0.13
C ALA A 411 1.11 -26.97 0.90
N LYS A 412 1.99 -26.62 1.85
CA LYS A 412 2.38 -27.50 2.96
C LYS A 412 1.23 -27.78 3.93
N ALA A 413 0.40 -26.76 4.22
CA ALA A 413 -0.79 -26.92 5.06
C ALA A 413 -1.79 -27.92 4.42
N ILE A 414 -2.10 -27.77 3.15
CA ILE A 414 -3.03 -28.67 2.44
C ILE A 414 -2.51 -30.10 2.39
N ALA A 415 -1.19 -30.30 2.26
CA ALA A 415 -0.57 -31.63 2.23
C ALA A 415 -0.35 -32.26 3.62
N ALA A 416 -0.55 -31.52 4.71
CA ALA A 416 -0.30 -31.98 6.06
C ALA A 416 -1.51 -32.76 6.62
N PRO A 417 -1.31 -33.62 7.66
CA PRO A 417 -2.41 -34.19 8.43
C PRO A 417 -3.33 -33.09 8.98
N GLU A 418 -4.62 -33.36 9.09
CA GLU A 418 -5.65 -32.40 9.50
C GLU A 418 -5.28 -31.61 10.77
N SER A 419 -4.72 -32.30 11.76
CA SER A 419 -4.27 -31.69 13.02
C SER A 419 -3.18 -30.61 12.85
N LEU A 420 -2.47 -30.60 11.72
CA LEU A 420 -1.36 -29.69 11.44
C LEU A 420 -1.66 -28.65 10.36
N GLN A 421 -2.76 -28.79 9.62
CA GLN A 421 -3.10 -27.91 8.50
C GLN A 421 -3.20 -26.43 8.91
N SER A 422 -3.80 -26.19 10.07
CA SER A 422 -3.98 -24.82 10.61
C SER A 422 -2.68 -24.10 10.95
N TYR A 423 -1.58 -24.83 11.13
CA TYR A 423 -0.29 -24.21 11.53
C TYR A 423 0.49 -23.57 10.38
N GLY A 424 0.17 -23.86 9.12
CA GLY A 424 0.92 -23.32 7.98
C GLY A 424 0.98 -21.79 7.96
N LEU A 425 -0.07 -21.15 7.48
CA LEU A 425 -0.15 -19.67 7.43
C LEU A 425 -0.31 -19.04 8.81
N SER A 426 -0.92 -19.72 9.78
CA SER A 426 -1.01 -19.22 11.16
C SER A 426 0.36 -18.97 11.78
N PHE A 427 1.34 -19.82 11.49
CA PHE A 427 2.71 -19.64 11.97
C PHE A 427 3.31 -18.32 11.45
N TYR A 428 3.09 -18.01 10.17
CA TYR A 428 3.58 -16.74 9.62
C TYR A 428 2.87 -15.53 10.25
N ILE A 429 1.56 -15.60 10.47
CA ILE A 429 0.81 -14.56 11.19
C ILE A 429 1.33 -14.39 12.61
N PHE A 430 1.64 -15.49 13.32
CA PHE A 430 2.24 -15.44 14.64
C PHE A 430 3.61 -14.73 14.63
N VAL A 431 4.48 -15.04 13.65
CA VAL A 431 5.78 -14.35 13.50
C VAL A 431 5.58 -12.86 13.25
N VAL A 432 4.65 -12.48 12.38
CA VAL A 432 4.33 -11.06 12.08
C VAL A 432 3.80 -10.35 13.33
N ALA A 433 2.92 -10.97 14.09
CA ALA A 433 2.40 -10.44 15.34
C ALA A 433 3.50 -10.30 16.40
N LEU A 434 4.40 -11.28 16.49
CA LEU A 434 5.55 -11.26 17.40
C LEU A 434 6.52 -10.11 17.05
N ILE A 435 6.79 -9.88 15.76
CA ILE A 435 7.59 -8.74 15.31
C ILE A 435 6.95 -7.43 15.78
N ALA A 436 5.65 -7.24 15.57
CA ALA A 436 4.95 -6.04 16.00
C ALA A 436 4.98 -5.86 17.52
N PHE A 437 4.83 -6.95 18.28
CA PHE A 437 4.92 -6.94 19.74
C PHE A 437 6.32 -6.53 20.21
N ILE A 438 7.40 -7.13 19.65
CA ILE A 438 8.78 -6.79 19.95
C ILE A 438 9.08 -5.34 19.60
N VAL A 439 8.69 -4.87 18.42
CA VAL A 439 8.85 -3.47 18.03
C VAL A 439 8.18 -2.56 19.04
N SER A 440 6.98 -2.91 19.50
CA SER A 440 6.25 -2.12 20.52
C SER A 440 7.02 -2.05 21.84
N LEU A 441 7.66 -3.14 22.26
CA LEU A 441 8.52 -3.15 23.46
C LEU A 441 9.74 -2.23 23.28
N LEU A 442 10.38 -2.28 22.11
CA LEU A 442 11.53 -1.43 21.78
C LEU A 442 11.17 0.06 21.72
N MET A 443 9.89 0.40 21.49
CA MET A 443 9.40 1.78 21.47
C MET A 443 9.07 2.33 22.89
N VAL A 444 9.01 1.51 23.94
CA VAL A 444 8.69 1.94 25.31
C VAL A 444 9.59 3.07 25.81
N PRO A 445 10.94 3.02 25.66
CA PRO A 445 11.81 4.10 26.14
C PRO A 445 11.46 5.44 25.48
N ILE A 446 11.26 5.47 24.16
CA ILE A 446 10.94 6.69 23.39
C ILE A 446 9.68 7.39 23.95
N TYR A 447 8.66 6.61 24.26
CA TYR A 447 7.38 7.16 24.80
C TYR A 447 7.43 7.47 26.31
N ASN A 448 8.44 7.01 27.03
CA ASN A 448 8.62 7.36 28.46
C ASN A 448 9.47 8.62 28.58
N GLU A 449 10.52 8.80 27.79
CA GLU A 449 11.37 10.01 27.80
C GLU A 449 10.60 11.27 27.37
N SER A 450 9.66 11.15 26.42
CA SER A 450 8.83 12.28 26.01
C SER A 450 7.93 12.83 27.13
N ASN A 451 7.57 12.02 28.15
CA ASN A 451 6.78 12.50 29.29
C ASN A 451 7.61 13.29 30.31
N THR A 452 8.89 12.94 30.49
CA THR A 452 9.76 13.64 31.44
C THR A 452 10.11 15.06 30.98
N GLN A 453 10.12 15.31 29.67
CA GLN A 453 10.36 16.65 29.12
C GLN A 453 9.12 17.57 29.23
N HIS A 454 7.90 17.01 29.30
CA HIS A 454 6.68 17.79 29.49
C HIS A 454 6.37 18.12 30.96
N GLU A 455 6.86 17.31 31.92
CA GLU A 455 6.69 17.57 33.37
C GLU A 455 7.75 18.53 33.93
N GLY A 456 8.85 18.76 33.18
CA GLY A 456 9.97 19.62 33.60
C GLY A 456 9.92 21.10 33.16
N SER A 457 8.87 21.55 32.43
CA SER A 457 8.70 22.97 32.15
C SER A 457 7.91 23.63 33.28
N PRO A 458 8.53 24.55 34.08
CA PRO A 458 7.79 25.29 35.05
C PRO A 458 6.75 26.15 34.35
N THR A 459 5.51 26.02 34.74
CA THR A 459 4.45 26.98 34.42
C THR A 459 4.92 28.38 34.80
N ALA A 460 5.29 29.19 33.83
CA ALA A 460 5.41 30.63 33.97
C ALA A 460 4.30 31.31 33.18
#